data_e2a773ea7ee092a801e944eb2ecd521e
#
_entry.id   e2a773ea7ee092a801e944eb2ecd521e
#
_cell.length_a   1.000
_cell.length_b   1.000
_cell.length_c   1.000
_cell.angle_alpha   90.00
_cell.angle_beta   90.00
_cell.angle_gamma   90.00
#
_symmetry.space_group_name_H-M   'P 1'
#
loop_
_entity.id
_entity.type
_entity.pdbx_description
1 polymer ?
#
loop_
_entity_poly.entity_id
_entity_poly.type
_entity_poly.pdbx_seq_one_letter_code
_entity_poly.pdbx_strand_id
1 'polypeptide(L)'
;MSKIKKFIKKKKKSKIVSLTAYSKNIASILDNYCDLILVGDSLGSVLYNYKSTREVNLSTMIEHSKSVRMGIKKSLMIVDMPHNTYRTPKEAVKNAKQIMKKTKCDGCLLYTSPSPRDNTGS
;
A
#
# COMPACT_ATOMS: atom_id res chain seq x y z
N MET A 1 -8.60 -4.77 -20.78
CA MET A 1 -8.57 -3.49 -20.06
C MET A 1 -7.67 -3.65 -18.83
N SER A 2 -6.80 -2.67 -18.58
CA SER A 2 -5.91 -2.72 -17.42
C SER A 2 -6.71 -2.65 -16.10
N LYS A 3 -6.09 -3.13 -15.02
CA LYS A 3 -6.70 -3.05 -13.69
C LYS A 3 -7.02 -1.61 -13.29
N ILE A 4 -6.11 -0.68 -13.61
CA ILE A 4 -6.29 0.73 -13.27
C ILE A 4 -7.49 1.33 -14.00
N LYS A 5 -7.65 1.03 -15.28
CA LYS A 5 -8.78 1.52 -16.06
C LYS A 5 -10.11 0.96 -15.53
N LYS A 6 -10.16 -0.32 -15.18
CA LYS A 6 -11.35 -0.93 -14.58
C LYS A 6 -11.70 -0.27 -13.26
N PHE A 7 -10.70 0.01 -12.44
CA PHE A 7 -10.87 0.67 -11.15
C PHE A 7 -11.45 2.09 -11.33
N ILE A 8 -10.90 2.86 -12.26
CA ILE A 8 -11.37 4.22 -12.53
C ILE A 8 -12.81 4.22 -13.02
N LYS A 9 -13.18 3.28 -13.88
CA LYS A 9 -14.56 3.15 -14.36
C LYS A 9 -15.51 2.88 -13.19
N LYS A 10 -15.14 1.99 -12.29
CA LYS A 10 -15.98 1.62 -11.17
C LYS A 10 -16.21 2.78 -10.20
N LYS A 11 -15.25 3.68 -10.08
CA LYS A 11 -15.30 4.84 -9.19
C LYS A 11 -16.58 5.66 -9.35
N LYS A 12 -17.12 5.76 -10.55
CA LYS A 12 -18.32 6.55 -10.83
C LYS A 12 -19.62 5.76 -10.77
N LYS A 13 -19.57 4.44 -10.75
CA LYS A 13 -20.75 3.58 -10.89
C LYS A 13 -21.13 2.82 -9.64
N SER A 14 -20.17 2.56 -8.77
CA SER A 14 -20.41 1.79 -7.55
C SER A 14 -19.37 2.14 -6.50
N LYS A 15 -19.61 1.67 -5.28
CA LYS A 15 -18.65 1.86 -4.19
C LYS A 15 -17.41 1.00 -4.42
N ILE A 16 -16.27 1.52 -4.03
CA ILE A 16 -14.99 0.83 -4.11
C ILE A 16 -14.70 0.21 -2.75
N VAL A 17 -14.39 -1.09 -2.76
CA VAL A 17 -14.03 -1.81 -1.53
C VAL A 17 -12.52 -1.91 -1.44
N SER A 18 -11.96 -1.33 -0.39
CA SER A 18 -10.52 -1.33 -0.11
C SER A 18 -10.28 -1.95 1.26
N LEU A 19 -9.46 -2.99 1.30
CA LEU A 19 -9.12 -3.69 2.53
C LEU A 19 -7.62 -3.90 2.61
N THR A 20 -7.12 -4.18 3.81
CA THR A 20 -5.69 -4.44 4.03
C THR A 20 -5.42 -5.93 4.13
N ALA A 21 -4.25 -6.34 3.65
CA ALA A 21 -3.77 -7.70 3.80
C ALA A 21 -2.29 -7.68 4.10
N TYR A 22 -1.82 -8.68 4.84
CA TYR A 22 -0.42 -8.78 5.24
C TYR A 22 0.25 -10.07 4.77
N SER A 23 -0.50 -10.96 4.12
CA SER A 23 0.01 -12.24 3.67
C SER A 23 -0.74 -12.74 2.44
N LYS A 24 -0.14 -13.71 1.76
CA LYS A 24 -0.72 -14.36 0.60
C LYS A 24 -2.11 -14.94 0.89
N ASN A 25 -2.26 -15.64 2.01
CA ASN A 25 -3.51 -16.35 2.30
C ASN A 25 -4.68 -15.38 2.45
N ILE A 26 -4.48 -14.31 3.22
CA ILE A 26 -5.52 -13.31 3.40
C ILE A 26 -5.79 -12.57 2.09
N ALA A 27 -4.73 -12.22 1.36
CA ALA A 27 -4.88 -11.52 0.08
C ALA A 27 -5.69 -12.35 -0.92
N SER A 28 -5.45 -13.65 -1.00
CA SER A 28 -6.16 -14.50 -1.95
C SER A 28 -7.65 -14.62 -1.62
N ILE A 29 -8.00 -14.59 -0.34
CA ILE A 29 -9.40 -14.57 0.08
C ILE A 29 -10.04 -13.23 -0.28
N LEU A 30 -9.40 -12.13 0.09
CA LEU A 30 -9.94 -10.79 -0.13
C LEU A 30 -10.02 -10.39 -1.60
N ASP A 31 -9.15 -10.94 -2.43
CA ASP A 31 -9.06 -10.58 -3.85
C ASP A 31 -10.38 -10.77 -4.60
N ASN A 32 -11.22 -11.69 -4.14
CA ASN A 32 -12.52 -11.93 -4.75
C ASN A 32 -13.57 -10.90 -4.36
N TYR A 33 -13.33 -10.12 -3.30
CA TYR A 33 -14.31 -9.22 -2.73
C TYR A 33 -13.88 -7.75 -2.75
N CYS A 34 -12.64 -7.48 -3.13
CA CYS A 34 -12.08 -6.13 -3.09
C CYS A 34 -11.77 -5.59 -4.47
N ASP A 35 -11.72 -4.27 -4.56
CA ASP A 35 -11.21 -3.56 -5.72
C ASP A 35 -9.76 -3.15 -5.53
N LEU A 36 -9.36 -2.94 -4.27
CA LEU A 36 -8.01 -2.53 -3.92
C LEU A 36 -7.59 -3.22 -2.65
N ILE A 37 -6.37 -3.74 -2.63
CA ILE A 37 -5.76 -4.30 -1.44
C ILE A 37 -4.54 -3.46 -1.08
N LEU A 38 -4.52 -2.99 0.17
CA LEU A 38 -3.45 -2.18 0.71
C LEU A 38 -2.55 -3.03 1.60
N VAL A 39 -1.25 -2.93 1.38
CA VAL A 39 -0.28 -3.47 2.33
C VAL A 39 0.13 -2.29 3.21
N GLY A 40 -0.45 -2.20 4.39
CA GLY A 40 -0.27 -1.06 5.28
C GLY A 40 0.90 -1.25 6.23
N ASP A 41 1.50 -0.14 6.66
CA ASP A 41 2.58 -0.16 7.64
C ASP A 41 2.09 -0.57 9.03
N SER A 42 0.78 -0.65 9.23
CA SER A 42 0.20 -1.21 10.45
C SER A 42 0.55 -2.68 10.67
N LEU A 43 1.15 -3.35 9.66
CA LEU A 43 1.64 -4.71 9.84
C LEU A 43 2.62 -4.83 11.01
N GLY A 44 3.33 -3.76 11.34
CA GLY A 44 4.24 -3.74 12.46
C GLY A 44 3.53 -4.02 13.78
N SER A 45 2.43 -3.32 14.06
CA SER A 45 1.68 -3.54 15.30
C SER A 45 0.87 -4.83 15.27
N VAL A 46 0.35 -5.20 14.12
CA VAL A 46 -0.51 -6.39 13.98
C VAL A 46 0.29 -7.69 14.06
N LEU A 47 1.42 -7.77 13.32
CA LEU A 47 2.18 -9.00 13.21
C LEU A 47 3.39 -9.07 14.14
N TYR A 48 4.00 -7.94 14.44
CA TYR A 48 5.26 -7.88 15.18
C TYR A 48 5.15 -7.21 16.54
N ASN A 49 3.95 -6.77 16.90
CA ASN A 49 3.70 -6.09 18.18
C ASN A 49 4.58 -4.85 18.40
N TYR A 50 4.90 -4.15 17.30
CA TYR A 50 5.62 -2.90 17.39
C TYR A 50 4.74 -1.81 18.02
N LYS A 51 5.35 -0.92 18.77
CA LYS A 51 4.63 0.19 19.41
C LYS A 51 4.24 1.30 18.46
N SER A 52 4.90 1.37 17.30
CA SER A 52 4.68 2.41 16.29
C SER A 52 4.87 1.85 14.90
N THR A 53 4.14 2.40 13.92
CA THR A 53 4.33 2.08 12.52
C THR A 53 5.72 2.51 12.03
N ARG A 54 6.38 3.44 12.76
CA ARG A 54 7.72 3.91 12.41
C ARG A 54 8.80 2.84 12.53
N GLU A 55 8.53 1.76 13.25
CA GLU A 55 9.47 0.65 13.41
C GLU A 55 9.51 -0.27 12.18
N VAL A 56 8.53 -0.14 11.28
CA VAL A 56 8.50 -0.93 10.06
C VAL A 56 9.49 -0.34 9.06
N ASN A 57 10.41 -1.16 8.56
CA ASN A 57 11.39 -0.69 7.58
C ASN A 57 11.02 -1.13 6.16
N LEU A 58 11.76 -0.60 5.18
CA LEU A 58 11.50 -0.86 3.76
C LEU A 58 11.61 -2.35 3.43
N SER A 59 12.61 -3.03 3.98
CA SER A 59 12.83 -4.45 3.73
C SER A 59 11.63 -5.29 4.20
N THR A 60 11.12 -5.00 5.38
CA THR A 60 9.95 -5.68 5.93
C THR A 60 8.71 -5.47 5.05
N MET A 61 8.47 -4.23 4.63
CA MET A 61 7.35 -3.93 3.75
C MET A 61 7.45 -4.68 2.42
N ILE A 62 8.65 -4.74 1.86
CA ILE A 62 8.87 -5.44 0.59
C ILE A 62 8.60 -6.94 0.75
N GLU A 63 9.09 -7.55 1.82
CA GLU A 63 8.90 -9.00 2.03
C GLU A 63 7.41 -9.36 2.20
N HIS A 64 6.67 -8.61 3.01
CA HIS A 64 5.24 -8.85 3.16
C HIS A 64 4.47 -8.55 1.88
N SER A 65 4.88 -7.51 1.16
CA SER A 65 4.24 -7.15 -0.10
C SER A 65 4.44 -8.22 -1.17
N LYS A 66 5.59 -8.87 -1.20
CA LYS A 66 5.81 -10.01 -2.10
C LYS A 66 4.84 -11.14 -1.81
N SER A 67 4.63 -11.43 -0.52
CA SER A 67 3.67 -12.46 -0.11
C SER A 67 2.24 -12.08 -0.53
N VAL A 68 1.83 -10.86 -0.25
CA VAL A 68 0.50 -10.36 -0.63
C VAL A 68 0.32 -10.42 -2.15
N ARG A 69 1.35 -10.03 -2.91
CA ARG A 69 1.29 -10.04 -4.38
C ARG A 69 0.93 -11.42 -4.92
N MET A 70 1.44 -12.46 -4.30
CA MET A 70 1.17 -13.83 -4.73
C MET A 70 -0.30 -14.22 -4.60
N GLY A 71 -1.04 -13.55 -3.73
CA GLY A 71 -2.47 -13.82 -3.53
C GLY A 71 -3.40 -12.95 -4.37
N ILE A 72 -2.90 -11.93 -5.04
CA ILE A 72 -3.73 -10.97 -5.78
C ILE A 72 -3.72 -11.29 -7.27
N LYS A 73 -4.90 -11.43 -7.85
CA LYS A 73 -5.09 -11.62 -9.29
C LYS A 73 -5.91 -10.51 -9.92
N LYS A 74 -6.90 -9.99 -9.21
CA LYS A 74 -7.89 -9.05 -9.76
C LYS A 74 -7.77 -7.65 -9.19
N SER A 75 -7.54 -7.53 -7.88
CA SER A 75 -7.52 -6.24 -7.19
C SER A 75 -6.27 -5.44 -7.54
N LEU A 76 -6.38 -4.12 -7.43
CA LEU A 76 -5.19 -3.27 -7.41
C LEU A 76 -4.44 -3.52 -6.11
N MET A 77 -3.12 -3.47 -6.18
CA MET A 77 -2.26 -3.63 -5.01
C MET A 77 -1.49 -2.34 -4.77
N ILE A 78 -1.69 -1.75 -3.60
CA ILE A 78 -1.01 -0.53 -3.19
C ILE A 78 -0.19 -0.84 -1.93
N VAL A 79 1.03 -0.37 -1.88
CA VAL A 79 1.95 -0.59 -0.76
C VAL A 79 2.24 0.74 -0.08
N ASP A 80 2.06 0.78 1.25
CA ASP A 80 2.45 1.94 2.05
C ASP A 80 3.98 2.06 2.05
N MET A 81 4.46 3.28 1.85
CA MET A 81 5.89 3.56 1.99
C MET A 81 6.20 3.78 3.47
N PRO A 82 7.16 3.04 4.06
CA PRO A 82 7.48 3.17 5.48
C PRO A 82 8.04 4.55 5.81
N HIS A 83 7.96 4.89 7.10
CA HIS A 83 8.54 6.11 7.62
C HIS A 83 10.03 6.22 7.21
N ASN A 84 10.47 7.42 6.90
CA ASN A 84 11.85 7.74 6.48
C ASN A 84 12.24 7.18 5.10
N THR A 85 11.29 6.83 4.25
CA THR A 85 11.58 6.40 2.88
C THR A 85 11.17 7.43 1.83
N TYR A 86 10.63 8.57 2.27
CA TYR A 86 10.15 9.62 1.36
C TYR A 86 10.40 11.04 1.90
N ARG A 87 11.59 11.26 2.51
CA ARG A 87 11.96 12.56 3.09
C ARG A 87 12.13 13.64 2.04
N THR A 88 12.53 13.27 0.83
CA THR A 88 12.64 14.18 -0.30
C THR A 88 11.92 13.58 -1.50
N PRO A 89 11.50 14.40 -2.48
CA PRO A 89 10.91 13.84 -3.70
C PRO A 89 11.79 12.83 -4.40
N LYS A 90 13.10 13.08 -4.45
CA LYS A 90 14.05 12.17 -5.07
C LYS A 90 14.12 10.83 -4.34
N GLU A 91 14.16 10.85 -3.01
CA GLU A 91 14.17 9.65 -2.19
C GLU A 91 12.86 8.89 -2.34
N ALA A 92 11.73 9.59 -2.35
CA ALA A 92 10.42 8.98 -2.52
C ALA A 92 10.32 8.22 -3.85
N VAL A 93 10.75 8.84 -4.94
CA VAL A 93 10.71 8.20 -6.25
C VAL A 93 11.63 6.99 -6.30
N LYS A 94 12.83 7.11 -5.76
CA LYS A 94 13.80 6.01 -5.72
C LYS A 94 13.23 4.81 -4.98
N ASN A 95 12.70 5.02 -3.79
CA ASN A 95 12.17 3.94 -2.96
C ASN A 95 10.87 3.37 -3.52
N ALA A 96 10.00 4.21 -4.08
CA ALA A 96 8.79 3.74 -4.73
C ALA A 96 9.11 2.82 -5.92
N LYS A 97 10.07 3.21 -6.75
CA LYS A 97 10.52 2.37 -7.87
C LYS A 97 11.06 1.03 -7.39
N GLN A 98 11.80 1.02 -6.29
CA GLN A 98 12.32 -0.21 -5.70
C GLN A 98 11.19 -1.12 -5.23
N ILE A 99 10.23 -0.56 -4.52
CA ILE A 99 9.06 -1.30 -4.07
C ILE A 99 8.31 -1.90 -5.25
N MET A 100 8.00 -1.09 -6.24
CA MET A 100 7.23 -1.54 -7.41
C MET A 100 7.97 -2.60 -8.21
N LYS A 101 9.29 -2.46 -8.35
CA LYS A 101 10.10 -3.44 -9.07
C LYS A 101 10.13 -4.78 -8.36
N LYS A 102 10.28 -4.78 -7.03
CA LYS A 102 10.43 -6.00 -6.24
C LYS A 102 9.11 -6.69 -5.93
N THR A 103 8.03 -5.92 -5.79
CA THR A 103 6.74 -6.46 -5.37
C THR A 103 5.73 -6.58 -6.50
N LYS A 104 5.98 -5.89 -7.62
CA LYS A 104 5.03 -5.82 -8.74
C LYS A 104 3.69 -5.20 -8.35
N CYS A 105 3.68 -4.36 -7.33
CA CYS A 105 2.48 -3.64 -6.94
C CYS A 105 2.10 -2.58 -7.99
N ASP A 106 0.86 -2.13 -7.94
CA ASP A 106 0.33 -1.17 -8.91
C ASP A 106 0.62 0.27 -8.53
N GLY A 107 0.97 0.52 -7.27
CA GLY A 107 1.30 1.86 -6.80
C GLY A 107 1.78 1.85 -5.37
N CYS A 108 2.27 3.00 -4.91
CA CYS A 108 2.71 3.20 -3.55
C CYS A 108 1.96 4.36 -2.92
N LEU A 109 1.74 4.28 -1.62
CA LEU A 109 1.09 5.33 -0.86
C LEU A 109 2.09 5.91 0.15
N LEU A 110 2.17 7.22 0.19
CA LEU A 110 2.96 7.90 1.21
C LEU A 110 2.10 8.96 1.90
N TYR A 111 2.47 9.26 3.13
CA TYR A 111 1.78 10.26 3.92
C TYR A 111 2.68 11.46 4.09
N THR A 112 2.29 12.59 3.51
CA THR A 112 3.04 13.83 3.71
C THR A 112 2.70 14.43 5.07
N SER A 113 3.70 15.04 5.71
CA SER A 113 3.42 15.82 6.90
C SER A 113 2.44 16.94 6.54
N PRO A 114 1.46 17.23 7.40
CA PRO A 114 0.57 18.35 7.11
C PRO A 114 1.38 19.63 6.92
N SER A 115 1.11 20.36 5.85
CA SER A 115 1.71 21.69 5.67
C SER A 115 1.11 22.65 6.70
N PRO A 116 1.77 23.75 7.00
CA PRO A 116 1.18 24.77 7.88
C PRO A 116 -0.22 25.18 7.44
N ARG A 117 -0.47 25.25 6.16
CA ARG A 117 -1.78 25.57 5.62
C ARG A 117 -2.80 24.50 5.92
N ASP A 118 -2.43 23.22 5.78
CA ASP A 118 -3.31 22.11 6.07
C ASP A 118 -3.61 22.02 7.57
N ASN A 119 -2.59 22.29 8.40
CA ASN A 119 -2.75 22.31 9.84
C ASN A 119 -3.70 23.42 10.28
N THR A 120 -3.64 24.58 9.65
CA THR A 120 -4.53 25.69 9.99
C THR A 120 -5.93 25.45 9.48
N GLY A 121 -6.08 24.69 8.42
CA GLY A 121 -7.38 24.33 7.88
C GLY A 121 -8.06 23.19 8.63
N SER A 122 -7.32 22.55 9.46
CA SER A 122 -7.81 21.41 10.21
C SER A 122 -8.35 21.82 11.57
#